data_a58ad9ceabadb38683d132125fd920f4
#
_entry.id   a58ad9ceabadb38683d132125fd920f4
#
_cell.length_a   1.000
_cell.length_b   1.000
_cell.length_c   1.000
_cell.angle_alpha   90.00
_cell.angle_beta   90.00
_cell.angle_gamma   90.00
#
_symmetry.space_group_name_H-M   'P 1'
#
loop_
_entity.id
_entity.type
_entity.pdbx_description
1 polymer ?
#
loop_
_entity_poly.entity_id
_entity_poly.type
_entity_poly.pdbx_seq_one_letter_code
_entity_poly.pdbx_strand_id
1 'polypeptide(L)'
;MIHQLQAWWKDHVRKNFLRLPKQLRYLLSSFIGAAALFAGVAVPSPFHWILVPFFGLLAYFLCWFALIEDLHKDEWYVLFILPVTWFVLWYLSYYILPSRLFTRLAFTAIFPLIFYLILSTMNIFNVGVEKGIQLYRAAQTANQLLMIVIYYLFTLLVSAFDVHWAFLGVSVGVFSFVLSTQLFWSLDPQEIMPKSVWQVSILAGILMGYTMILLSFLPFSLDTPRPMIITGVFYVFSGLFAMYKDEVAFRYRSREYLVIFVILFAAFLLTLRW
;
A
#
# COMPACT_ATOMS: atom_id res chain seq x y z
N MET A 1 -1.99 -22.34 -31.24
CA MET A 1 -3.18 -22.38 -30.36
C MET A 1 -3.11 -21.33 -29.26
N ILE A 2 -2.04 -21.23 -28.48
CA ILE A 2 -1.90 -20.23 -27.38
C ILE A 2 -1.88 -18.79 -27.92
N HIS A 3 -1.16 -18.50 -29.00
CA HIS A 3 -1.13 -17.18 -29.63
C HIS A 3 -2.48 -16.74 -30.23
N GLN A 4 -3.28 -17.67 -30.75
CA GLN A 4 -4.60 -17.38 -31.27
C GLN A 4 -5.63 -17.13 -30.16
N LEU A 5 -5.53 -17.85 -29.05
CA LEU A 5 -6.31 -17.60 -27.83
C LEU A 5 -5.96 -16.25 -27.20
N GLN A 6 -4.70 -15.88 -27.17
CA GLN A 6 -4.27 -14.57 -26.67
C GLN A 6 -4.75 -13.42 -27.57
N ALA A 7 -4.72 -13.59 -28.90
CA ALA A 7 -5.23 -12.62 -29.85
C ALA A 7 -6.76 -12.48 -29.77
N TRP A 8 -7.50 -13.60 -29.68
CA TRP A 8 -8.93 -13.60 -29.50
C TRP A 8 -9.36 -12.95 -28.18
N TRP A 9 -8.64 -13.25 -27.09
CA TRP A 9 -8.85 -12.68 -25.77
C TRP A 9 -8.62 -11.16 -25.77
N LYS A 10 -7.52 -10.69 -26.36
CA LYS A 10 -7.22 -9.26 -26.50
C LYS A 10 -8.29 -8.52 -27.30
N ASP A 11 -8.83 -9.11 -28.36
CA ASP A 11 -9.77 -8.41 -29.23
C ASP A 11 -11.23 -8.43 -28.72
N HIS A 12 -11.71 -9.53 -28.17
CA HIS A 12 -13.11 -9.63 -27.77
C HIS A 12 -13.37 -9.15 -26.34
N VAL A 13 -12.54 -9.55 -25.41
CA VAL A 13 -12.70 -9.17 -24.00
C VAL A 13 -12.35 -7.69 -23.83
N ARG A 14 -11.22 -7.26 -24.38
CA ARG A 14 -10.78 -5.86 -24.29
C ARG A 14 -11.80 -4.90 -24.93
N LYS A 15 -12.33 -5.18 -26.12
CA LYS A 15 -13.33 -4.31 -26.78
C LYS A 15 -14.62 -4.15 -25.97
N ASN A 16 -15.09 -5.22 -25.32
CA ASN A 16 -16.31 -5.14 -24.51
C ASN A 16 -16.10 -4.34 -23.22
N PHE A 17 -14.98 -4.51 -22.55
CA PHE A 17 -14.63 -3.74 -21.34
C PHE A 17 -14.32 -2.26 -21.65
N LEU A 18 -13.75 -1.95 -22.79
CA LEU A 18 -13.47 -0.58 -23.24
C LEU A 18 -14.73 0.24 -23.60
N ARG A 19 -15.92 -0.38 -23.71
CA ARG A 19 -17.19 0.35 -23.87
C ARG A 19 -17.58 1.15 -22.63
N LEU A 20 -17.08 0.76 -21.45
CA LEU A 20 -17.35 1.47 -20.20
C LEU A 20 -16.33 2.60 -20.00
N PRO A 21 -16.78 3.82 -19.66
CA PRO A 21 -15.86 4.92 -19.36
C PRO A 21 -14.98 4.57 -18.15
N LYS A 22 -13.73 5.05 -18.13
CA LYS A 22 -12.72 4.75 -17.08
C LYS A 22 -13.26 4.97 -15.68
N GLN A 23 -13.92 6.11 -15.46
CA GLN A 23 -14.46 6.47 -14.15
C GLN A 23 -15.50 5.45 -13.65
N LEU A 24 -16.34 4.92 -14.57
CA LEU A 24 -17.33 3.91 -14.21
C LEU A 24 -16.65 2.58 -13.85
N ARG A 25 -15.55 2.21 -14.52
CA ARG A 25 -14.78 1.00 -14.17
C ARG A 25 -14.17 1.10 -12.77
N TYR A 26 -13.63 2.28 -12.38
CA TYR A 26 -13.12 2.49 -11.02
C TYR A 26 -14.22 2.41 -9.98
N LEU A 27 -15.39 3.02 -10.25
CA LEU A 27 -16.54 2.95 -9.37
C LEU A 27 -17.03 1.49 -9.21
N LEU A 28 -17.23 0.77 -10.31
CA LEU A 28 -17.65 -0.62 -10.27
C LEU A 28 -16.66 -1.50 -9.51
N SER A 29 -15.36 -1.37 -9.78
CA SER A 29 -14.32 -2.11 -9.05
C SER A 29 -14.38 -1.83 -7.54
N SER A 30 -14.58 -0.57 -7.16
CA SER A 30 -14.63 -0.16 -5.76
C SER A 30 -15.88 -0.69 -5.04
N PHE A 31 -17.03 -0.65 -5.68
CA PHE A 31 -18.27 -1.16 -5.10
C PHE A 31 -18.33 -2.70 -5.06
N ILE A 32 -17.85 -3.38 -6.11
CA ILE A 32 -17.72 -4.85 -6.12
C ILE A 32 -16.77 -5.28 -5.00
N GLY A 33 -15.64 -4.57 -4.84
CA GLY A 33 -14.70 -4.81 -3.75
C GLY A 33 -15.34 -4.64 -2.37
N ALA A 34 -16.09 -3.57 -2.16
CA ALA A 34 -16.82 -3.33 -0.91
C ALA A 34 -17.86 -4.43 -0.61
N ALA A 35 -18.63 -4.83 -1.61
CA ALA A 35 -19.62 -5.90 -1.48
C ALA A 35 -18.95 -7.24 -1.14
N ALA A 36 -17.83 -7.56 -1.79
CA ALA A 36 -17.06 -8.77 -1.52
C ALA A 36 -16.48 -8.77 -0.09
N LEU A 37 -15.94 -7.63 0.38
CA LEU A 37 -15.46 -7.48 1.75
C LEU A 37 -16.59 -7.67 2.77
N PHE A 38 -17.75 -7.05 2.53
CA PHE A 38 -18.92 -7.19 3.40
C PHE A 38 -19.39 -8.65 3.49
N ALA A 39 -19.44 -9.35 2.34
CA ALA A 39 -19.77 -10.77 2.30
C ALA A 39 -18.71 -11.61 3.03
N GLY A 40 -17.42 -11.29 2.88
CA GLY A 40 -16.31 -12.00 3.52
C GLY A 40 -16.32 -11.90 5.05
N VAL A 41 -16.82 -10.80 5.59
CA VAL A 41 -16.96 -10.63 7.06
C VAL A 41 -18.06 -11.53 7.63
N ALA A 42 -19.05 -11.92 6.83
CA ALA A 42 -20.12 -12.81 7.23
C ALA A 42 -19.72 -14.31 7.25
N VAL A 43 -18.58 -14.64 6.67
CA VAL A 43 -18.09 -16.04 6.63
C VAL A 43 -17.62 -16.47 8.02
N PRO A 44 -18.05 -17.65 8.53
CA PRO A 44 -17.63 -18.12 9.85
C PRO A 44 -16.15 -18.53 9.89
N SER A 45 -15.51 -18.30 11.04
CA SER A 45 -14.24 -18.93 11.41
C SER A 45 -14.39 -20.47 11.32
N PRO A 46 -13.49 -21.28 10.73
CA PRO A 46 -12.06 -21.01 10.48
C PRO A 46 -11.71 -20.63 9.02
N PHE A 47 -12.67 -20.37 8.15
CA PHE A 47 -12.43 -20.16 6.70
C PHE A 47 -11.81 -18.81 6.34
N HIS A 48 -11.62 -17.93 7.30
CA HIS A 48 -11.08 -16.58 7.06
C HIS A 48 -9.70 -16.56 6.38
N TRP A 49 -8.81 -17.48 6.74
CA TRP A 49 -7.46 -17.53 6.15
C TRP A 49 -7.46 -17.90 4.66
N ILE A 50 -8.48 -18.67 4.23
CA ILE A 50 -8.67 -19.02 2.83
C ILE A 50 -9.13 -17.80 2.03
N LEU A 51 -9.85 -16.87 2.66
CA LEU A 51 -10.31 -15.64 2.02
C LEU A 51 -9.18 -14.64 1.75
N VAL A 52 -8.07 -14.68 2.49
CA VAL A 52 -6.94 -13.76 2.27
C VAL A 52 -6.36 -13.88 0.85
N PRO A 53 -5.92 -15.06 0.37
CA PRO A 53 -5.47 -15.20 -1.02
C PRO A 53 -6.59 -14.94 -2.03
N PHE A 54 -7.84 -15.29 -1.72
CA PHE A 54 -8.98 -14.99 -2.58
C PHE A 54 -9.15 -13.48 -2.77
N PHE A 55 -9.11 -12.69 -1.70
CA PHE A 55 -9.19 -11.22 -1.78
C PHE A 55 -7.99 -10.60 -2.48
N GLY A 56 -6.79 -11.18 -2.32
CA GLY A 56 -5.62 -10.77 -3.10
C GLY A 56 -5.84 -10.96 -4.60
N LEU A 57 -6.33 -12.11 -5.03
CA LEU A 57 -6.65 -12.40 -6.44
C LEU A 57 -7.80 -11.53 -6.96
N LEU A 58 -8.85 -11.33 -6.15
CA LEU A 58 -9.97 -10.46 -6.51
C LEU A 58 -9.49 -9.01 -6.70
N ALA A 59 -8.70 -8.48 -5.78
CA ALA A 59 -8.13 -7.14 -5.87
C ALA A 59 -7.27 -6.97 -7.12
N TYR A 60 -6.43 -7.97 -7.41
CA TYR A 60 -5.63 -8.00 -8.63
C TYR A 60 -6.51 -7.93 -9.89
N PHE A 61 -7.57 -8.73 -9.95
CA PHE A 61 -8.51 -8.74 -11.07
C PHE A 61 -9.27 -7.41 -11.20
N LEU A 62 -9.75 -6.84 -10.08
CA LEU A 62 -10.44 -5.55 -10.07
C LEU A 62 -9.53 -4.41 -10.52
N CYS A 63 -8.26 -4.43 -10.11
CA CYS A 63 -7.25 -3.47 -10.53
C CYS A 63 -6.94 -3.61 -12.02
N TRP A 64 -6.77 -4.84 -12.50
CA TRP A 64 -6.58 -5.12 -13.92
C TRP A 64 -7.77 -4.63 -14.76
N PHE A 65 -9.01 -4.94 -14.35
CA PHE A 65 -10.21 -4.45 -15.01
C PHE A 65 -10.30 -2.93 -15.05
N ALA A 66 -9.94 -2.26 -13.96
CA ALA A 66 -9.93 -0.81 -13.87
C ALA A 66 -8.92 -0.15 -14.83
N LEU A 67 -7.71 -0.71 -14.92
CA LEU A 67 -6.56 -0.11 -15.61
C LEU A 67 -6.28 -0.67 -17.01
N ILE A 68 -7.06 -1.63 -17.50
CA ILE A 68 -6.81 -2.42 -18.72
C ILE A 68 -6.53 -1.58 -19.99
N GLU A 69 -7.06 -0.36 -20.05
CA GLU A 69 -6.95 0.50 -21.24
C GLU A 69 -5.52 0.98 -21.48
N ASP A 70 -4.83 1.34 -20.39
CA ASP A 70 -3.54 2.00 -20.41
C ASP A 70 -2.37 1.05 -20.04
N LEU A 71 -2.65 -0.25 -19.81
CA LEU A 71 -1.61 -1.23 -19.47
C LEU A 71 -0.78 -1.63 -20.69
N HIS A 72 0.24 -0.83 -21.00
CA HIS A 72 1.14 -1.04 -22.14
C HIS A 72 2.60 -1.28 -21.73
N LYS A 73 2.95 -1.09 -20.45
CA LYS A 73 4.32 -1.16 -19.93
C LYS A 73 4.61 -2.54 -19.36
N ASP A 74 5.84 -3.01 -19.48
CA ASP A 74 6.26 -4.31 -18.93
C ASP A 74 6.22 -4.35 -17.39
N GLU A 75 6.36 -3.18 -16.73
CA GLU A 75 6.40 -3.03 -15.26
C GLU A 75 5.01 -2.77 -14.63
N TRP A 76 3.93 -3.09 -15.32
CA TRP A 76 2.54 -2.87 -14.84
C TRP A 76 2.22 -3.52 -13.49
N TYR A 77 2.91 -4.59 -13.11
CA TYR A 77 2.71 -5.28 -11.83
C TYR A 77 2.98 -4.39 -10.62
N VAL A 78 3.86 -3.40 -10.74
CA VAL A 78 4.17 -2.45 -9.66
C VAL A 78 2.97 -1.60 -9.29
N LEU A 79 2.13 -1.25 -10.28
CA LEU A 79 0.89 -0.49 -10.06
C LEU A 79 -0.13 -1.25 -9.21
N PHE A 80 -0.04 -2.59 -9.15
CA PHE A 80 -0.98 -3.43 -8.44
C PHE A 80 -0.61 -3.67 -6.98
N ILE A 81 0.62 -3.34 -6.59
CA ILE A 81 1.11 -3.56 -5.21
C ILE A 81 0.20 -2.84 -4.20
N LEU A 82 -0.02 -1.54 -4.36
CA LEU A 82 -0.81 -0.76 -3.40
C LEU A 82 -2.29 -1.17 -3.38
N PRO A 83 -3.02 -1.30 -4.51
CA PRO A 83 -4.42 -1.72 -4.48
C PRO A 83 -4.62 -3.11 -3.86
N VAL A 84 -3.74 -4.07 -4.18
CA VAL A 84 -3.82 -5.44 -3.66
C VAL A 84 -3.52 -5.49 -2.16
N THR A 85 -2.44 -4.84 -1.74
CA THR A 85 -2.08 -4.78 -0.32
C THR A 85 -3.13 -4.02 0.49
N TRP A 86 -3.69 -2.93 -0.06
CA TRP A 86 -4.79 -2.21 0.56
C TRP A 86 -6.00 -3.10 0.80
N PHE A 87 -6.44 -3.82 -0.22
CA PHE A 87 -7.62 -4.68 -0.14
C PHE A 87 -7.46 -5.77 0.92
N VAL A 88 -6.31 -6.47 0.89
CA VAL A 88 -6.01 -7.55 1.83
C VAL A 88 -5.92 -7.04 3.27
N LEU A 89 -5.19 -5.94 3.49
CA LEU A 89 -5.05 -5.38 4.84
C LEU A 89 -6.34 -4.76 5.36
N TRP A 90 -7.16 -4.18 4.48
CA TRP A 90 -8.49 -3.71 4.85
C TRP A 90 -9.37 -4.86 5.36
N TYR A 91 -9.36 -6.00 4.65
CA TYR A 91 -10.04 -7.20 5.12
C TYR A 91 -9.50 -7.67 6.47
N LEU A 92 -8.20 -7.81 6.61
CA LEU A 92 -7.58 -8.26 7.85
C LEU A 92 -7.83 -7.30 9.03
N SER A 93 -7.99 -6.02 8.77
CA SER A 93 -8.30 -5.00 9.81
C SER A 93 -9.64 -5.23 10.50
N TYR A 94 -10.58 -5.97 9.88
CA TYR A 94 -11.84 -6.34 10.55
C TYR A 94 -11.64 -7.18 11.82
N TYR A 95 -10.51 -7.88 11.95
CA TYR A 95 -10.21 -8.71 13.13
C TYR A 95 -9.72 -7.89 14.32
N ILE A 96 -9.20 -6.68 14.06
CA ILE A 96 -8.71 -5.76 15.10
C ILE A 96 -9.83 -4.81 15.52
N LEU A 97 -10.80 -4.57 14.64
CA LEU A 97 -11.89 -3.64 14.89
C LEU A 97 -12.94 -4.23 15.84
N PRO A 98 -13.58 -3.37 16.68
CA PRO A 98 -14.69 -3.79 17.52
C PRO A 98 -15.81 -4.43 16.68
N SER A 99 -16.39 -5.54 17.18
CA SER A 99 -17.41 -6.34 16.48
C SER A 99 -18.78 -5.66 16.35
N ARG A 100 -18.90 -4.37 16.70
CA ARG A 100 -20.15 -3.60 16.62
C ARG A 100 -20.57 -3.40 15.16
N LEU A 101 -21.83 -3.63 14.85
CA LEU A 101 -22.39 -3.52 13.50
C LEU A 101 -22.12 -2.14 12.87
N PHE A 102 -22.31 -1.07 13.64
CA PHE A 102 -22.06 0.30 13.18
C PHE A 102 -20.61 0.53 12.73
N THR A 103 -19.64 0.05 13.50
CA THR A 103 -18.21 0.15 13.16
C THR A 103 -17.90 -0.59 11.86
N ARG A 104 -18.46 -1.79 11.70
CA ARG A 104 -18.28 -2.60 10.47
C ARG A 104 -18.90 -1.94 9.25
N LEU A 105 -20.11 -1.40 9.38
CA LEU A 105 -20.78 -0.70 8.27
C LEU A 105 -20.03 0.57 7.87
N ALA A 106 -19.61 1.41 8.83
CA ALA A 106 -18.84 2.62 8.56
C ALA A 106 -17.51 2.28 7.86
N PHE A 107 -16.83 1.25 8.35
CA PHE A 107 -15.55 0.80 7.76
C PHE A 107 -15.73 0.28 6.34
N THR A 108 -16.81 -0.50 6.07
CA THR A 108 -17.13 -0.97 4.72
C THR A 108 -17.52 0.17 3.79
N ALA A 109 -18.25 1.18 4.30
CA ALA A 109 -18.69 2.33 3.49
C ALA A 109 -17.53 3.26 3.08
N ILE A 110 -16.47 3.35 3.88
CA ILE A 110 -15.27 4.14 3.57
C ILE A 110 -14.41 3.46 2.49
N PHE A 111 -14.39 2.14 2.45
CA PHE A 111 -13.54 1.36 1.53
C PHE A 111 -13.66 1.79 0.06
N PRO A 112 -14.86 1.87 -0.56
CA PRO A 112 -14.98 2.18 -1.98
C PRO A 112 -14.46 3.58 -2.34
N LEU A 113 -14.54 4.54 -1.42
CA LEU A 113 -14.01 5.88 -1.63
C LEU A 113 -12.48 5.85 -1.72
N ILE A 114 -11.83 5.17 -0.78
CA ILE A 114 -10.37 5.08 -0.75
C ILE A 114 -9.87 4.20 -1.89
N PHE A 115 -10.53 3.09 -2.18
CA PHE A 115 -10.13 2.20 -3.28
C PHE A 115 -10.26 2.88 -4.65
N TYR A 116 -11.31 3.69 -4.85
CA TYR A 116 -11.45 4.55 -6.03
C TYR A 116 -10.28 5.54 -6.14
N LEU A 117 -9.91 6.18 -5.03
CA LEU A 117 -8.77 7.12 -4.99
C LEU A 117 -7.46 6.40 -5.35
N ILE A 118 -7.24 5.19 -4.83
CA ILE A 118 -6.06 4.37 -5.14
C ILE A 118 -6.02 4.06 -6.65
N LEU A 119 -7.11 3.56 -7.22
CA LEU A 119 -7.18 3.23 -8.66
C LEU A 119 -6.94 4.47 -9.53
N SER A 120 -7.51 5.62 -9.17
CA SER A 120 -7.28 6.89 -9.86
C SER A 120 -5.80 7.31 -9.79
N THR A 121 -5.17 7.18 -8.63
CA THR A 121 -3.75 7.49 -8.42
C THR A 121 -2.85 6.57 -9.26
N MET A 122 -3.14 5.27 -9.27
CA MET A 122 -2.41 4.29 -10.08
C MET A 122 -2.55 4.57 -11.58
N ASN A 123 -3.73 5.01 -12.03
CA ASN A 123 -3.92 5.41 -13.42
C ASN A 123 -3.08 6.62 -13.82
N ILE A 124 -2.89 7.60 -12.92
CA ILE A 124 -2.04 8.77 -13.20
C ILE A 124 -0.59 8.32 -13.42
N PHE A 125 -0.07 7.39 -12.61
CA PHE A 125 1.27 6.83 -12.81
C PHE A 125 1.38 6.00 -14.08
N ASN A 126 0.31 5.26 -14.44
CA ASN A 126 0.29 4.42 -15.63
C ASN A 126 0.32 5.23 -16.94
N VAL A 127 -0.46 6.32 -17.00
CA VAL A 127 -0.50 7.22 -18.19
C VAL A 127 0.78 8.06 -18.31
N GLY A 128 1.53 8.19 -17.21
CA GLY A 128 2.85 8.81 -17.19
C GLY A 128 2.85 10.34 -17.35
N VAL A 129 4.03 10.83 -17.70
CA VAL A 129 4.44 12.25 -17.72
C VAL A 129 3.65 13.15 -18.68
N GLU A 130 2.78 12.61 -19.53
CA GLU A 130 1.99 13.39 -20.49
C GLU A 130 0.94 14.28 -19.84
N LYS A 131 0.52 13.99 -18.62
CA LYS A 131 -0.42 14.81 -17.84
C LYS A 131 0.36 15.75 -16.94
N GLY A 132 0.00 17.02 -16.97
CA GLY A 132 0.68 18.15 -16.36
C GLY A 132 1.31 17.88 -14.97
N ILE A 133 2.47 18.45 -14.73
CA ILE A 133 3.32 18.28 -13.54
C ILE A 133 2.56 18.41 -12.21
N GLN A 134 1.52 19.26 -12.15
CA GLN A 134 0.74 19.47 -10.93
C GLN A 134 -0.09 18.24 -10.53
N LEU A 135 -0.75 17.60 -11.50
CA LEU A 135 -1.56 16.40 -11.25
C LEU A 135 -0.68 15.21 -10.80
N TYR A 136 0.50 15.11 -11.41
CA TYR A 136 1.46 14.08 -11.03
C TYR A 136 1.97 14.25 -9.60
N ARG A 137 2.33 15.47 -9.19
CA ARG A 137 2.75 15.77 -7.81
C ARG A 137 1.64 15.49 -6.80
N ALA A 138 0.39 15.82 -7.12
CA ALA A 138 -0.75 15.50 -6.28
C ALA A 138 -0.92 13.97 -6.12
N ALA A 139 -0.76 13.21 -7.21
CA ALA A 139 -0.80 11.75 -7.17
C ALA A 139 0.34 11.16 -6.33
N GLN A 140 1.56 11.69 -6.41
CA GLN A 140 2.68 11.26 -5.57
C GLN A 140 2.41 11.51 -4.08
N THR A 141 1.87 12.68 -3.73
CA THR A 141 1.52 12.98 -2.33
C THR A 141 0.41 12.05 -1.83
N ALA A 142 -0.64 11.82 -2.62
CA ALA A 142 -1.72 10.89 -2.29
C ALA A 142 -1.18 9.46 -2.12
N ASN A 143 -0.31 8.99 -3.02
CA ASN A 143 0.33 7.69 -2.94
C ASN A 143 1.14 7.53 -1.65
N GLN A 144 1.95 8.54 -1.30
CA GLN A 144 2.75 8.51 -0.07
C GLN A 144 1.86 8.44 1.18
N LEU A 145 0.79 9.24 1.24
CA LEU A 145 -0.15 9.21 2.37
C LEU A 145 -0.85 7.84 2.49
N LEU A 146 -1.32 7.30 1.37
CA LEU A 146 -1.96 5.98 1.34
C LEU A 146 -1.00 4.87 1.79
N MET A 147 0.27 4.94 1.38
CA MET A 147 1.29 3.99 1.80
C MET A 147 1.59 4.06 3.29
N ILE A 148 1.59 5.25 3.90
CA ILE A 148 1.78 5.41 5.35
C ILE A 148 0.61 4.76 6.10
N VAL A 149 -0.62 4.99 5.66
CA VAL A 149 -1.80 4.39 6.28
C VAL A 149 -1.76 2.87 6.20
N ILE A 150 -1.44 2.32 5.02
CA ILE A 150 -1.36 0.86 4.83
C ILE A 150 -0.20 0.25 5.63
N TYR A 151 0.91 0.95 5.72
CA TYR A 151 2.05 0.53 6.51
C TYR A 151 1.71 0.48 8.01
N TYR A 152 1.00 1.48 8.51
CA TYR A 152 0.50 1.50 9.87
C TYR A 152 -0.48 0.36 10.15
N LEU A 153 -1.45 0.13 9.26
CA LEU A 153 -2.41 -0.98 9.39
C LEU A 153 -1.69 -2.34 9.41
N PHE A 154 -0.70 -2.52 8.55
CA PHE A 154 0.09 -3.76 8.53
C PHE A 154 0.88 -3.97 9.82
N THR A 155 1.61 -2.95 10.26
CA THR A 155 2.42 -3.04 11.49
C THR A 155 1.57 -3.20 12.73
N LEU A 156 0.39 -2.56 12.78
CA LEU A 156 -0.59 -2.76 13.84
C LEU A 156 -1.11 -4.20 13.86
N LEU A 157 -1.48 -4.73 12.69
CA LEU A 157 -1.97 -6.10 12.54
C LEU A 157 -0.92 -7.12 12.98
N VAL A 158 0.31 -7.01 12.46
CA VAL A 158 1.38 -7.98 12.77
C VAL A 158 1.79 -7.88 14.22
N SER A 159 1.76 -6.69 14.84
CA SER A 159 2.04 -6.50 16.26
C SER A 159 0.95 -7.04 17.19
N ALA A 160 -0.28 -7.20 16.69
CA ALA A 160 -1.40 -7.77 17.45
C ALA A 160 -1.30 -9.31 17.59
N PHE A 161 -0.48 -9.95 16.77
CA PHE A 161 -0.19 -11.39 16.91
C PHE A 161 0.99 -11.59 17.87
N ASP A 162 0.82 -12.49 18.81
CA ASP A 162 1.90 -12.90 19.72
C ASP A 162 2.85 -13.87 19.02
N VAL A 163 3.66 -13.33 18.09
CA VAL A 163 4.61 -14.10 17.29
C VAL A 163 6.05 -13.76 17.65
N HIS A 164 6.94 -14.68 17.36
CA HIS A 164 8.36 -14.54 17.64
C HIS A 164 8.95 -13.28 16.96
N TRP A 165 9.83 -12.57 17.67
CA TRP A 165 10.45 -11.29 17.21
C TRP A 165 11.11 -11.37 15.82
N ALA A 166 11.72 -12.53 15.50
CA ALA A 166 12.34 -12.73 14.19
C ALA A 166 11.30 -12.72 13.06
N PHE A 167 10.13 -13.33 13.29
CA PHE A 167 9.03 -13.32 12.33
C PHE A 167 8.47 -11.91 12.15
N LEU A 168 8.34 -11.14 13.23
CA LEU A 168 7.94 -9.71 13.16
C LEU A 168 8.92 -8.91 12.30
N GLY A 169 10.21 -9.06 12.52
CA GLY A 169 11.24 -8.37 11.76
C GLY A 169 11.24 -8.75 10.28
N VAL A 170 11.16 -10.04 9.98
CA VAL A 170 11.13 -10.51 8.58
C VAL A 170 9.89 -10.04 7.86
N SER A 171 8.70 -10.16 8.45
CA SER A 171 7.44 -9.75 7.83
C SER A 171 7.40 -8.25 7.55
N VAL A 172 7.83 -7.43 8.53
CA VAL A 172 7.93 -5.97 8.35
C VAL A 172 8.99 -5.62 7.30
N GLY A 173 10.13 -6.31 7.30
CA GLY A 173 11.18 -6.09 6.31
C GLY A 173 10.72 -6.39 4.88
N VAL A 174 10.08 -7.53 4.65
CA VAL A 174 9.53 -7.92 3.35
C VAL A 174 8.45 -6.93 2.90
N PHE A 175 7.54 -6.57 3.79
CA PHE A 175 6.48 -5.62 3.47
C PHE A 175 7.03 -4.23 3.13
N SER A 176 8.02 -3.75 3.89
CA SER A 176 8.72 -2.49 3.62
C SER A 176 9.42 -2.51 2.27
N PHE A 177 10.08 -3.60 1.92
CA PHE A 177 10.70 -3.79 0.61
C PHE A 177 9.66 -3.66 -0.52
N VAL A 178 8.53 -4.36 -0.42
CA VAL A 178 7.47 -4.36 -1.44
C VAL A 178 6.88 -2.96 -1.62
N LEU A 179 6.51 -2.28 -0.52
CA LEU A 179 5.94 -0.93 -0.60
C LEU A 179 6.95 0.11 -1.08
N SER A 180 8.21 0.02 -0.63
CA SER A 180 9.27 0.94 -1.06
C SER A 180 9.56 0.78 -2.55
N THR A 181 9.46 -0.43 -3.10
CA THR A 181 9.63 -0.67 -4.55
C THR A 181 8.61 0.12 -5.35
N GLN A 182 7.35 0.08 -4.97
CA GLN A 182 6.31 0.87 -5.63
C GLN A 182 6.50 2.37 -5.41
N LEU A 183 6.81 2.79 -4.17
CA LEU A 183 6.98 4.20 -3.84
C LEU A 183 8.10 4.83 -4.65
N PHE A 184 9.27 4.21 -4.68
CA PHE A 184 10.43 4.77 -5.38
C PHE A 184 10.30 4.67 -6.90
N TRP A 185 9.64 3.64 -7.41
CA TRP A 185 9.28 3.57 -8.82
C TRP A 185 8.30 4.68 -9.21
N SER A 186 7.32 5.00 -8.36
CA SER A 186 6.33 6.04 -8.63
C SER A 186 6.91 7.47 -8.65
N LEU A 187 8.14 7.69 -8.18
CA LEU A 187 8.80 9.00 -8.27
C LEU A 187 9.26 9.32 -9.69
N ASP A 188 9.61 8.28 -10.47
CA ASP A 188 10.08 8.40 -11.84
C ASP A 188 9.77 7.08 -12.58
N PRO A 189 8.50 6.91 -13.04
CA PRO A 189 8.07 5.69 -13.67
C PRO A 189 8.77 5.49 -15.01
N GLN A 190 9.61 4.48 -15.09
CA GLN A 190 10.32 4.06 -16.29
C GLN A 190 9.78 2.72 -16.78
N GLU A 191 9.95 2.41 -18.08
CA GLU A 191 9.54 1.13 -18.67
C GLU A 191 10.28 -0.05 -18.06
N ILE A 192 11.58 0.15 -17.74
CA ILE A 192 12.42 -0.84 -17.08
C ILE A 192 12.77 -0.31 -15.69
N MET A 193 12.55 -1.11 -14.67
CA MET A 193 12.84 -0.74 -13.29
C MET A 193 14.33 -0.48 -13.05
N PRO A 194 14.72 0.74 -12.63
CA PRO A 194 16.12 1.06 -12.39
C PRO A 194 16.72 0.20 -11.27
N LYS A 195 17.98 -0.20 -11.41
CA LYS A 195 18.69 -0.94 -10.36
C LYS A 195 18.73 -0.19 -9.02
N SER A 196 18.77 1.15 -9.07
CA SER A 196 18.74 2.01 -7.89
C SER A 196 17.44 1.83 -7.06
N VAL A 197 16.29 1.64 -7.70
CA VAL A 197 15.03 1.39 -7.02
C VAL A 197 15.10 0.08 -6.23
N TRP A 198 15.61 -0.98 -6.84
CA TRP A 198 15.79 -2.27 -6.16
C TRP A 198 16.73 -2.16 -4.95
N GLN A 199 17.90 -1.51 -5.13
CA GLN A 199 18.89 -1.36 -4.07
C GLN A 199 18.34 -0.61 -2.87
N VAL A 200 17.63 0.49 -3.10
CA VAL A 200 17.06 1.28 -2.01
C VAL A 200 15.88 0.60 -1.35
N SER A 201 15.06 -0.11 -2.12
CA SER A 201 13.96 -0.88 -1.57
C SER A 201 14.44 -2.04 -0.68
N ILE A 202 15.53 -2.72 -1.07
CA ILE A 202 16.19 -3.73 -0.23
C ILE A 202 16.73 -3.09 1.05
N LEU A 203 17.40 -1.93 0.93
CA LEU A 203 17.90 -1.19 2.10
C LEU A 203 16.76 -0.80 3.04
N ALA A 204 15.64 -0.31 2.50
CA ALA A 204 14.43 0.00 3.28
C ALA A 204 13.90 -1.24 4.01
N GLY A 205 13.82 -2.37 3.31
CA GLY A 205 13.39 -3.64 3.91
C GLY A 205 14.27 -4.08 5.07
N ILE A 206 15.59 -4.07 4.88
CA ILE A 206 16.56 -4.44 5.93
C ILE A 206 16.48 -3.47 7.11
N LEU A 207 16.45 -2.17 6.85
CA LEU A 207 16.42 -1.14 7.89
C LEU A 207 15.14 -1.25 8.74
N MET A 208 13.97 -1.37 8.10
CA MET A 208 12.70 -1.45 8.80
C MET A 208 12.54 -2.79 9.53
N GLY A 209 12.97 -3.90 8.94
CA GLY A 209 12.98 -5.20 9.60
C GLY A 209 13.86 -5.21 10.85
N TYR A 210 15.06 -4.65 10.77
CA TYR A 210 15.96 -4.52 11.89
C TYR A 210 15.40 -3.59 12.98
N THR A 211 14.82 -2.46 12.58
CA THR A 211 14.15 -1.53 13.52
C THR A 211 13.01 -2.23 14.26
N MET A 212 12.20 -3.05 13.58
CA MET A 212 11.13 -3.80 14.24
C MET A 212 11.67 -4.83 15.23
N ILE A 213 12.78 -5.51 14.92
CA ILE A 213 13.46 -6.42 15.86
C ILE A 213 13.91 -5.65 17.09
N LEU A 214 14.58 -4.52 16.92
CA LEU A 214 15.02 -3.69 18.07
C LEU A 214 13.84 -3.25 18.95
N LEU A 215 12.75 -2.77 18.32
CA LEU A 215 11.55 -2.36 19.04
C LEU A 215 10.87 -3.53 19.78
N SER A 216 11.07 -4.77 19.33
CA SER A 216 10.49 -5.96 19.99
C SER A 216 11.14 -6.28 21.33
N PHE A 217 12.39 -5.86 21.56
CA PHE A 217 13.10 -6.07 22.82
C PHE A 217 12.88 -4.96 23.85
N LEU A 218 12.22 -3.87 23.44
CA LEU A 218 12.04 -2.72 24.34
C LEU A 218 10.74 -2.85 25.15
N PRO A 219 10.79 -2.53 26.46
CA PRO A 219 9.63 -2.57 27.33
C PRO A 219 8.77 -1.32 27.13
N PHE A 220 7.72 -1.43 26.32
CA PHE A 220 6.75 -0.36 26.17
C PHE A 220 5.67 -0.42 27.24
N SER A 221 5.20 0.75 27.67
CA SER A 221 4.10 0.88 28.64
C SER A 221 2.73 0.51 28.04
N LEU A 222 2.59 0.60 26.72
CA LEU A 222 1.39 0.31 25.94
C LEU A 222 1.78 -0.53 24.71
N ASP A 223 0.82 -1.26 24.14
CA ASP A 223 1.06 -2.10 22.94
C ASP A 223 1.07 -1.30 21.64
N THR A 224 0.44 -0.12 21.64
CA THR A 224 0.24 0.74 20.46
C THR A 224 1.45 1.56 19.97
N PRO A 225 2.48 1.90 20.79
CA PRO A 225 3.59 2.74 20.32
C PRO A 225 4.44 2.11 19.22
N ARG A 226 4.65 0.79 19.23
CA ARG A 226 5.50 0.10 18.25
C ARG A 226 5.07 0.34 16.80
N PRO A 227 3.79 0.11 16.41
CA PRO A 227 3.32 0.41 15.06
C PRO A 227 3.46 1.88 14.66
N MET A 228 3.22 2.81 15.59
CA MET A 228 3.35 4.24 15.32
C MET A 228 4.80 4.65 15.07
N ILE A 229 5.72 4.17 15.91
CA ILE A 229 7.15 4.50 15.81
C ILE A 229 7.72 3.98 14.49
N ILE A 230 7.49 2.70 14.16
CA ILE A 230 8.05 2.11 12.95
C ILE A 230 7.46 2.73 11.68
N THR A 231 6.15 3.08 11.70
CA THR A 231 5.52 3.80 10.61
C THR A 231 6.10 5.19 10.43
N GLY A 232 6.38 5.88 11.53
CA GLY A 232 7.04 7.18 11.48
C GLY A 232 8.47 7.11 10.96
N VAL A 233 9.25 6.08 11.34
CA VAL A 233 10.58 5.83 10.79
C VAL A 233 10.50 5.55 9.28
N PHE A 234 9.53 4.74 8.85
CA PHE A 234 9.29 4.49 7.42
C PHE A 234 8.93 5.78 6.67
N TYR A 235 8.07 6.64 7.25
CA TYR A 235 7.72 7.94 6.67
C TYR A 235 8.94 8.84 6.49
N VAL A 236 9.76 8.99 7.53
CA VAL A 236 10.97 9.82 7.49
C VAL A 236 11.96 9.27 6.46
N PHE A 237 12.21 7.97 6.47
CA PHE A 237 13.13 7.32 5.52
C PHE A 237 12.65 7.50 4.08
N SER A 238 11.39 7.18 3.80
CA SER A 238 10.81 7.27 2.45
C SER A 238 10.76 8.71 1.94
N GLY A 239 10.46 9.67 2.83
CA GLY A 239 10.43 11.08 2.48
C GLY A 239 11.81 11.66 2.20
N LEU A 240 12.80 11.37 3.04
CA LEU A 240 14.19 11.81 2.81
C LEU A 240 14.75 11.24 1.50
N PHE A 241 14.44 9.98 1.20
CA PHE A 241 14.90 9.36 -0.03
C PHE A 241 14.21 9.93 -1.27
N ALA A 242 12.90 10.19 -1.20
CA ALA A 242 12.17 10.83 -2.29
C ALA A 242 12.76 12.20 -2.64
N MET A 243 13.27 12.93 -1.64
CA MET A 243 13.89 14.23 -1.83
C MET A 243 15.34 14.16 -2.31
N TYR A 244 16.05 13.06 -2.06
CA TYR A 244 17.44 12.91 -2.50
C TYR A 244 17.60 13.07 -4.02
N LYS A 245 16.57 12.71 -4.80
CA LYS A 245 16.52 12.94 -6.24
C LYS A 245 16.34 14.43 -6.62
N ASP A 246 15.81 15.26 -5.71
CA ASP A 246 15.56 16.68 -5.94
C ASP A 246 16.40 17.51 -4.96
N GLU A 247 17.61 17.88 -5.36
CA GLU A 247 18.61 18.57 -4.51
C GLU A 247 18.05 19.87 -3.92
N VAL A 248 17.19 20.59 -4.66
CA VAL A 248 16.59 21.86 -4.21
C VAL A 248 15.55 21.61 -3.13
N ALA A 249 14.69 20.60 -3.32
CA ALA A 249 13.68 20.21 -2.34
C ALA A 249 14.30 19.66 -1.06
N PHE A 250 15.43 18.96 -1.15
CA PHE A 250 16.14 18.41 0.01
C PHE A 250 16.53 19.49 1.02
N ARG A 251 17.04 20.61 0.56
CA ARG A 251 17.53 21.70 1.43
C ARG A 251 16.41 22.37 2.24
N TYR A 252 15.20 22.47 1.69
CA TYR A 252 14.08 23.16 2.33
C TYR A 252 13.21 22.20 3.18
N ARG A 253 12.92 21.02 2.68
CA ARG A 253 11.98 20.09 3.32
C ARG A 253 12.63 19.11 4.28
N SER A 254 13.95 18.93 4.26
CA SER A 254 14.65 18.04 5.20
C SER A 254 14.42 18.45 6.68
N ARG A 255 14.20 19.75 6.93
CA ARG A 255 13.86 20.24 8.28
C ARG A 255 12.54 19.71 8.80
N GLU A 256 11.54 19.58 7.94
CA GLU A 256 10.20 19.04 8.30
C GLU A 256 10.33 17.58 8.77
N TYR A 257 11.09 16.77 8.03
CA TYR A 257 11.34 15.37 8.42
C TYR A 257 12.17 15.24 9.67
N LEU A 258 13.14 16.15 9.89
CA LEU A 258 13.91 16.19 11.12
C LEU A 258 13.03 16.52 12.33
N VAL A 259 12.11 17.49 12.21
CA VAL A 259 11.15 17.82 13.27
C VAL A 259 10.27 16.62 13.58
N ILE A 260 9.73 15.95 12.54
CA ILE A 260 8.91 14.74 12.73
C ILE A 260 9.72 13.64 13.40
N PHE A 261 10.98 13.44 13.02
CA PHE A 261 11.88 12.48 13.66
C PHE A 261 12.09 12.78 15.14
N VAL A 262 12.32 14.07 15.49
CA VAL A 262 12.46 14.49 16.89
C VAL A 262 11.19 14.25 17.70
N ILE A 263 10.02 14.54 17.12
CA ILE A 263 8.71 14.28 17.76
C ILE A 263 8.53 12.77 17.99
N LEU A 264 8.83 11.94 17.00
CA LEU A 264 8.75 10.48 17.11
C LEU A 264 9.73 9.94 18.15
N PHE A 265 10.95 10.48 18.21
CA PHE A 265 11.94 10.10 19.20
C PHE A 265 11.51 10.50 20.62
N ALA A 266 10.93 11.70 20.79
CA ALA A 266 10.37 12.12 22.07
C ALA A 266 9.20 11.22 22.49
N ALA A 267 8.27 10.90 21.58
CA ALA A 267 7.17 9.97 21.84
C ALA A 267 7.70 8.57 22.21
N PHE A 268 8.75 8.10 21.53
CA PHE A 268 9.44 6.85 21.86
C PHE A 268 9.96 6.86 23.31
N LEU A 269 10.70 7.91 23.71
CA LEU A 269 11.22 8.02 25.06
C LEU A 269 10.12 8.07 26.13
N LEU A 270 9.01 8.77 25.86
CA LEU A 270 7.88 8.90 26.78
C LEU A 270 7.07 7.59 26.94
N THR A 271 7.14 6.69 26.00
CA THR A 271 6.40 5.41 26.01
C THR A 271 7.21 4.24 26.57
N LEU A 272 8.51 4.40 26.78
CA LEU A 272 9.33 3.40 27.47
C LEU A 272 8.96 3.32 28.95
N ARG A 273 8.97 2.10 29.49
CA ARG A 273 8.97 1.88 30.95
C ARG A 273 10.42 2.02 31.46
N TRP A 274 10.65 3.08 32.20
CA TRP A 274 11.89 3.33 32.90
C TRP A 274 11.98 2.51 34.18
#